data_756813f2605a2f5f80206aa33342be01
#
_entry.id   756813f2605a2f5f80206aa33342be01
#
_cell.length_a   1.000
_cell.length_b   1.000
_cell.length_c   1.000
_cell.angle_alpha   90.00
_cell.angle_beta   90.00
_cell.angle_gamma   90.00
#
_symmetry.space_group_name_H-M   'P 1'
#
loop_
_entity.id
_entity.type
_entity.pdbx_description
1 polymer ?
#
loop_
_entity_poly.entity_id
_entity_poly.type
_entity_poly.pdbx_seq_one_letter_code
_entity_poly.pdbx_strand_id
1 'polypeptide(L)' 'MSIIVNLDVVMAKRKISAGELAEKVGITPANLSILKNNKAKAVRFSTLEEICQVLECQPGDILQYIPDK' A
#
# COMPACT_ATOMS: atom_id res chain seq x y z
N MET A 1 5.42 13.41 13.74
CA MET A 1 5.94 12.89 12.48
C MET A 1 5.43 11.48 12.24
N SER A 2 5.18 11.15 11.02
CA SER A 2 4.68 9.82 10.72
C SER A 2 4.93 9.48 9.26
N ILE A 3 4.97 8.17 9.02
CA ILE A 3 4.89 7.63 7.66
C ILE A 3 3.44 7.25 7.44
N ILE A 4 2.85 7.77 6.38
CA ILE A 4 1.48 7.39 6.01
C ILE A 4 1.48 6.57 4.73
N VAL A 5 0.46 5.74 4.59
CA VAL A 5 0.30 4.88 3.43
C VAL A 5 -0.84 5.44 2.58
N ASN A 6 -0.50 5.82 1.34
CA ASN A 6 -1.47 6.36 0.38
C ASN A 6 -1.93 5.29 -0.61
N LEU A 7 -2.02 4.06 -0.15
CA LEU A 7 -2.32 2.94 -1.01
C LEU A 7 -3.69 3.05 -1.67
N ASP A 8 -4.69 3.49 -0.91
CA ASP A 8 -6.04 3.63 -1.45
C ASP A 8 -6.13 4.69 -2.54
N VAL A 9 -5.30 5.73 -2.47
CA VAL A 9 -5.24 6.76 -3.53
C VAL A 9 -4.77 6.14 -4.84
N VAL A 10 -3.70 5.35 -4.78
CA VAL A 10 -3.14 4.70 -5.98
C VAL A 10 -4.10 3.62 -6.49
N MET A 11 -4.73 2.88 -5.59
CA MET A 11 -5.73 1.88 -5.96
C MET A 11 -6.89 2.53 -6.71
N ALA A 12 -7.35 3.68 -6.24
CA ALA A 12 -8.43 4.41 -6.91
C ALA A 12 -8.02 4.86 -8.31
N LYS A 13 -6.78 5.34 -8.46
CA LYS A 13 -6.26 5.74 -9.76
C LYS A 13 -6.19 4.58 -10.75
N ARG A 14 -5.89 3.39 -10.25
CA ARG A 14 -5.77 2.19 -11.08
C ARG A 14 -7.08 1.41 -11.18
N LYS A 15 -8.11 1.86 -10.46
CA LYS A 15 -9.44 1.24 -10.46
C LYS A 15 -9.38 -0.24 -10.09
N ILE A 16 -8.60 -0.55 -9.06
CA ILE A 16 -8.44 -1.91 -8.56
C ILE A 16 -9.02 -2.00 -7.16
N SER A 17 -9.74 -3.08 -6.87
CA SER A 17 -10.33 -3.30 -5.55
C SER A 17 -9.30 -3.88 -4.59
N ALA A 18 -9.58 -3.76 -3.28
CA ALA A 18 -8.71 -4.32 -2.26
C ALA A 18 -8.59 -5.85 -2.38
N GLY A 19 -9.70 -6.52 -2.66
CA GLY A 19 -9.68 -7.97 -2.85
C GLY A 19 -8.82 -8.38 -4.03
N GLU A 20 -8.95 -7.67 -5.13
CA GLU A 20 -8.17 -7.94 -6.32
C GLU A 20 -6.69 -7.69 -6.10
N LEU A 21 -6.35 -6.59 -5.44
CA LEU A 21 -4.96 -6.28 -5.14
C LEU A 21 -4.34 -7.33 -4.20
N ALA A 22 -5.07 -7.69 -3.14
CA ALA A 22 -4.59 -8.69 -2.19
C ALA A 22 -4.30 -10.02 -2.90
N GLU A 23 -5.19 -10.44 -3.80
CA GLU A 23 -5.02 -11.67 -4.57
C GLU A 23 -3.76 -11.61 -5.43
N LYS A 24 -3.57 -10.51 -6.15
CA LYS A 24 -2.42 -10.36 -7.06
C LYS A 24 -1.10 -10.25 -6.31
N VAL A 25 -1.11 -9.65 -5.14
CA VAL A 25 0.10 -9.50 -4.32
C VAL A 25 0.39 -10.76 -3.52
N GLY A 26 -0.63 -11.59 -3.28
CA GLY A 26 -0.47 -12.83 -2.55
C GLY A 26 -0.52 -12.65 -1.03
N ILE A 27 -1.25 -11.65 -0.56
CA ILE A 27 -1.48 -11.43 0.87
C ILE A 27 -2.97 -11.55 1.16
N THR A 28 -3.32 -11.69 2.44
CA THR A 28 -4.72 -11.77 2.82
C THR A 28 -5.38 -10.40 2.74
N PRO A 29 -6.69 -10.33 2.48
CA PRO A 29 -7.40 -9.06 2.53
C PRO A 29 -7.27 -8.36 3.87
N ALA A 30 -7.18 -9.12 4.97
CA ALA A 30 -7.00 -8.55 6.30
C ALA A 30 -5.66 -7.83 6.41
N ASN A 31 -4.57 -8.44 5.91
CA ASN A 31 -3.25 -7.82 5.92
C ASN A 31 -3.21 -6.58 5.05
N LEU A 32 -3.85 -6.63 3.90
CA LEU A 32 -3.94 -5.46 3.03
C LEU A 32 -4.70 -4.32 3.70
N SER A 33 -5.79 -4.65 4.39
CA SER A 33 -6.58 -3.66 5.12
C SER A 33 -5.77 -2.98 6.21
N ILE A 34 -4.96 -3.75 6.95
CA ILE A 34 -4.08 -3.20 7.98
C ILE A 34 -3.10 -2.19 7.37
N LEU A 35 -2.51 -2.54 6.24
CA LEU A 35 -1.58 -1.66 5.55
C LEU A 35 -2.30 -0.42 5.00
N LYS A 36 -3.41 -0.62 4.32
CA LYS A 36 -4.16 0.45 3.68
C LYS A 36 -4.67 1.49 4.69
N ASN A 37 -5.03 1.04 5.88
CA ASN A 37 -5.60 1.90 6.92
C ASN A 37 -4.55 2.48 7.87
N ASN A 38 -3.28 2.42 7.49
CA ASN A 38 -2.18 3.00 8.26
C ASN A 38 -2.00 2.38 9.64
N LYS A 39 -2.37 1.10 9.79
CA LYS A 39 -2.21 0.37 11.03
C LYS A 39 -1.00 -0.56 11.04
N ALA A 40 -0.34 -0.71 9.90
CA ALA A 40 0.85 -1.53 9.81
C ALA A 40 2.03 -0.79 10.39
N LYS A 41 2.87 -1.50 11.14
CA LYS A 41 4.10 -0.94 11.70
C LYS A 41 5.30 -1.23 10.82
N ALA A 42 5.14 -2.14 9.87
CA ALA A 42 6.20 -2.52 8.96
C ALA A 42 5.60 -3.09 7.69
N VAL A 43 6.36 -3.03 6.61
CA VAL A 43 6.02 -3.69 5.36
C VAL A 43 7.30 -4.29 4.81
N ARG A 44 7.21 -5.52 4.32
CA ARG A 44 8.37 -6.18 3.70
C ARG A 44 8.63 -5.55 2.34
N PHE A 45 9.90 -5.41 2.00
CA PHE A 45 10.27 -4.90 0.68
C PHE A 45 9.71 -5.77 -0.44
N SER A 46 9.66 -7.09 -0.23
CA SER A 46 9.08 -7.99 -1.24
C SER A 46 7.60 -7.69 -1.47
N THR A 47 6.85 -7.42 -0.40
CA THR A 47 5.44 -7.04 -0.52
C THR A 47 5.30 -5.70 -1.21
N LEU A 48 6.13 -4.74 -0.85
CA LEU A 48 6.13 -3.42 -1.45
C LEU A 48 6.42 -3.49 -2.95
N GLU A 49 7.40 -4.32 -3.34
CA GLU A 49 7.72 -4.54 -4.75
C GLU A 49 6.53 -5.09 -5.52
N GLU A 50 5.85 -6.08 -4.95
CA GLU A 50 4.69 -6.67 -5.61
C GLU A 50 3.57 -5.64 -5.78
N ILE A 51 3.34 -4.83 -4.76
CA ILE A 51 2.33 -3.77 -4.84
C ILE A 51 2.70 -2.78 -5.94
N CYS A 52 3.94 -2.35 -5.99
CA CYS A 52 4.42 -1.42 -7.01
C CYS A 52 4.27 -2.01 -8.41
N GLN A 53 4.57 -3.29 -8.56
CA GLN A 53 4.45 -3.97 -9.84
C GLN A 53 3.00 -4.05 -10.30
N VAL A 54 2.09 -4.43 -9.40
CA VAL A 54 0.67 -4.56 -9.74
C VAL A 54 0.05 -3.21 -10.05
N LEU A 55 0.39 -2.18 -9.27
CA LEU A 55 -0.18 -0.85 -9.43
C LEU A 55 0.60 0.02 -10.41
N GLU A 56 1.73 -0.47 -10.92
CA GLU A 56 2.61 0.26 -11.84
C GLU A 56 2.97 1.63 -11.29
N CYS A 57 3.49 1.63 -10.06
CA CYS A 57 3.84 2.86 -9.36
C CYS A 57 5.17 2.69 -8.62
N GLN A 58 5.63 3.78 -8.02
CA GLN A 58 6.85 3.81 -7.24
C GLN A 58 6.53 3.75 -5.75
N PRO A 59 7.47 3.30 -4.91
CA PRO A 59 7.24 3.31 -3.45
C PRO A 59 6.88 4.69 -2.92
N GLY A 60 7.42 5.76 -3.52
CA GLY A 60 7.10 7.13 -3.11
C GLY A 60 5.66 7.53 -3.41
N ASP A 61 4.97 6.80 -4.27
CA ASP A 61 3.54 7.03 -4.50
C ASP A 61 2.69 6.40 -3.40
N ILE A 62 3.24 5.41 -2.71
CA ILE A 62 2.51 4.65 -1.68
C ILE A 62 2.83 5.16 -0.29
N LEU A 63 4.10 5.49 -0.03
CA LEU A 63 4.57 5.89 1.29
C LEU A 63 4.93 7.37 1.30
N GLN A 64 4.54 8.05 2.36
CA GLN A 64 4.82 9.48 2.50
C GLN A 64 5.22 9.76 3.94
N TYR A 65 6.26 10.57 4.10
CA TYR A 65 6.70 11.02 5.41
C TYR A 65 6.10 12.41 5.69
N ILE A 66 5.46 12.54 6.83
CA ILE A 66 4.89 13.82 7.27
C ILE A 66 5.59 14.23 8.55
N PRO A 67 6.40 15.31 8.52
CA PRO A 67 7.07 15.76 9.74
C PRO A 67 6.12 16.42 10.70
N ASP A 68 6.47 16.42 11.96
CA ASP A 68 5.79 17.21 12.95
C ASP A 68 6.09 18.70 12.69
N LYS A 69 5.17 19.52 13.10
CA LYS A 69 5.38 20.96 13.04
C LYS A 69 6.06 21.45 14.29
#